data_759c64bf0aa27267967854f80cb98119
#
_entry.id   759c64bf0aa27267967854f80cb98119
#
_cell.length_a   1.000
_cell.length_b   1.000
_cell.length_c   1.000
_cell.angle_alpha   90.00
_cell.angle_beta   90.00
_cell.angle_gamma   90.00
#
_symmetry.space_group_name_H-M   'P 1'
#
loop_
_entity.id
_entity.type
_entity.pdbx_description
1 polymer ?
#
loop_
_entity_poly.entity_id
_entity_poly.type
_entity_poly.pdbx_seq_one_letter_code
_entity_poly.pdbx_strand_id
1 'polypeptide(L)'
;MGKYKIFVDGSSGTTGLRIADRLAERDEFEILKISEADRKDVRARAAVINESDLSFLCLPDDAAREVVPLLRDDVRILDTSTAHRTAPGWVYGLPELHGTREALKTATRVAVPGCHATGFIAPVAPLVELGIIPKAAHLNVTSLTGYSGGGKKMIAEYEAERTNKALNAPRPYGLALHHKHLPEMVAVTGLDTAPNFVPVVADYYAGMETMIPLDVTALGVSAPQVASALAEYYAGQPMVKVHPLCEGTDGGFLAANKLAGKDTLEIYCLANPDGTRMQLISLFDNLGKGSSGAAVQCMNLMLGLEETKGLAR
;
A
#
# COMPACT_ATOMS: atom_id res chain seq x y z
N MET A 1 7.13 -22.05 -22.71
CA MET A 1 7.57 -21.83 -21.32
C MET A 1 6.57 -22.53 -20.42
N GLY A 2 7.02 -23.19 -19.35
CA GLY A 2 6.11 -23.72 -18.33
C GLY A 2 5.35 -22.58 -17.64
N LYS A 3 4.24 -22.91 -16.99
CA LYS A 3 3.50 -21.94 -16.17
C LYS A 3 4.25 -21.72 -14.86
N TYR A 4 4.21 -20.49 -14.33
CA TYR A 4 4.68 -20.20 -12.97
C TYR A 4 3.73 -20.79 -11.94
N LYS A 5 4.26 -21.52 -10.97
CA LYS A 5 3.50 -22.06 -9.83
C LYS A 5 3.34 -20.98 -8.76
N ILE A 6 2.12 -20.52 -8.56
CA ILE A 6 1.79 -19.47 -7.58
C ILE A 6 0.92 -20.06 -6.46
N PHE A 7 1.25 -19.74 -5.23
CA PHE A 7 0.40 -20.09 -4.09
C PHE A 7 -0.09 -18.81 -3.36
N VAL A 8 -1.37 -18.78 -2.99
CA VAL A 8 -1.95 -17.69 -2.19
C VAL A 8 -2.38 -18.27 -0.85
N ASP A 9 -1.49 -18.15 0.15
CA ASP A 9 -1.77 -18.57 1.52
C ASP A 9 -2.70 -17.54 2.18
N GLY A 10 -3.87 -18.00 2.66
CA GLY A 10 -4.91 -17.12 3.17
C GLY A 10 -5.82 -16.53 2.08
N SER A 11 -6.02 -17.23 0.97
CA SER A 11 -6.90 -16.84 -0.16
C SER A 11 -8.35 -16.56 0.23
N SER A 12 -8.80 -16.99 1.39
CA SER A 12 -10.15 -16.66 1.90
C SER A 12 -10.27 -15.26 2.53
N GLY A 13 -9.15 -14.55 2.81
CA GLY A 13 -9.15 -13.17 3.30
C GLY A 13 -9.50 -12.15 2.21
N THR A 14 -9.78 -10.87 2.56
CA THR A 14 -10.14 -9.83 1.58
C THR A 14 -9.03 -9.60 0.55
N THR A 15 -7.78 -9.45 0.98
CA THR A 15 -6.63 -9.27 0.09
C THR A 15 -6.33 -10.53 -0.70
N GLY A 16 -6.31 -11.70 -0.03
CA GLY A 16 -6.00 -12.98 -0.66
C GLY A 16 -7.02 -13.37 -1.73
N LEU A 17 -8.33 -13.16 -1.49
CA LEU A 17 -9.37 -13.41 -2.46
C LEU A 17 -9.16 -12.54 -3.71
N ARG A 18 -8.93 -11.24 -3.55
CA ARG A 18 -8.67 -10.34 -4.69
C ARG A 18 -7.43 -10.71 -5.49
N ILE A 19 -6.36 -11.13 -4.82
CA ILE A 19 -5.16 -11.63 -5.50
C ILE A 19 -5.51 -12.90 -6.29
N ALA A 20 -6.20 -13.87 -5.67
CA ALA A 20 -6.58 -15.11 -6.32
C ALA A 20 -7.47 -14.86 -7.56
N ASP A 21 -8.46 -13.97 -7.47
CA ASP A 21 -9.34 -13.60 -8.58
C ASP A 21 -8.53 -12.99 -9.76
N ARG A 22 -7.61 -12.07 -9.48
CA ARG A 22 -6.74 -11.45 -10.49
C ARG A 22 -5.81 -12.46 -11.19
N LEU A 23 -5.35 -13.47 -10.45
CA LEU A 23 -4.45 -14.50 -10.98
C LEU A 23 -5.21 -15.56 -11.78
N ALA A 24 -6.48 -15.83 -11.45
CA ALA A 24 -7.31 -16.81 -12.14
C ALA A 24 -7.55 -16.47 -13.62
N GLU A 25 -7.48 -15.20 -14.00
CA GLU A 25 -7.64 -14.70 -15.37
C GLU A 25 -6.33 -14.72 -16.18
N ARG A 26 -5.22 -15.24 -15.62
CA ARG A 26 -3.88 -15.18 -16.21
C ARG A 26 -3.35 -16.57 -16.56
N ASP A 27 -3.26 -16.87 -17.84
CA ASP A 27 -2.90 -18.18 -18.39
C ASP A 27 -1.45 -18.63 -18.08
N GLU A 28 -0.55 -17.69 -17.77
CA GLU A 28 0.84 -17.97 -17.42
C GLU A 28 1.01 -18.55 -16.00
N PHE A 29 -0.04 -18.62 -15.20
CA PHE A 29 0.01 -19.13 -13.83
C PHE A 29 -0.66 -20.49 -13.66
N GLU A 30 -0.07 -21.32 -12.79
CA GLU A 30 -0.65 -22.52 -12.20
C GLU A 30 -0.85 -22.22 -10.70
N ILE A 31 -2.11 -22.17 -10.27
CA ILE A 31 -2.43 -21.86 -8.86
C ILE A 31 -2.39 -23.13 -8.04
N LEU A 32 -1.40 -23.22 -7.14
CA LEU A 32 -1.29 -24.32 -6.18
C LEU A 32 -2.40 -24.23 -5.13
N LYS A 33 -2.84 -25.38 -4.65
CA LYS A 33 -3.91 -25.47 -3.66
C LYS A 33 -3.43 -26.30 -2.45
N ILE A 34 -3.91 -25.93 -1.28
CA ILE A 34 -3.79 -26.71 -0.04
C ILE A 34 -5.16 -27.26 0.36
N SER A 35 -5.21 -28.44 0.95
CA SER A 35 -6.48 -29.02 1.43
C SER A 35 -7.05 -28.20 2.59
N GLU A 36 -8.37 -28.21 2.78
CA GLU A 36 -9.02 -27.57 3.93
C GLU A 36 -8.55 -28.15 5.27
N ALA A 37 -8.19 -29.44 5.31
CA ALA A 37 -7.67 -30.10 6.50
C ALA A 37 -6.28 -29.56 6.88
N ASP A 38 -5.44 -29.29 5.89
CA ASP A 38 -4.03 -28.93 6.08
C ASP A 38 -3.78 -27.43 6.16
N ARG A 39 -4.74 -26.59 5.79
CA ARG A 39 -4.57 -25.12 5.72
C ARG A 39 -4.14 -24.44 7.02
N LYS A 40 -4.34 -25.10 8.16
CA LYS A 40 -3.88 -24.61 9.47
C LYS A 40 -2.56 -25.22 9.91
N ASP A 41 -2.08 -26.27 9.24
CA ASP A 41 -0.80 -26.89 9.54
C ASP A 41 0.32 -26.06 8.88
N VAL A 42 1.18 -25.50 9.72
CA VAL A 42 2.29 -24.64 9.27
C VAL A 42 3.28 -25.40 8.38
N ARG A 43 3.52 -26.71 8.65
CA ARG A 43 4.45 -27.51 7.84
C ARG A 43 3.86 -27.86 6.48
N ALA A 44 2.56 -28.19 6.43
CA ALA A 44 1.87 -28.42 5.17
C ALA A 44 1.85 -27.14 4.31
N ARG A 45 1.61 -25.99 4.91
CA ARG A 45 1.69 -24.69 4.22
C ARG A 45 3.10 -24.43 3.69
N ALA A 46 4.12 -24.62 4.54
CA ALA A 46 5.52 -24.46 4.14
C ALA A 46 5.91 -25.39 2.99
N ALA A 47 5.41 -26.61 2.95
CA ALA A 47 5.66 -27.56 1.85
C ALA A 47 5.11 -27.02 0.52
N VAL A 48 3.85 -26.53 0.48
CA VAL A 48 3.25 -25.95 -0.74
C VAL A 48 3.98 -24.67 -1.16
N ILE A 49 4.34 -23.81 -0.21
CA ILE A 49 5.11 -22.58 -0.49
C ILE A 49 6.46 -22.94 -1.11
N ASN A 50 7.16 -23.94 -0.56
CA ASN A 50 8.47 -24.38 -1.06
C ASN A 50 8.41 -25.04 -2.47
N GLU A 51 7.24 -25.50 -2.92
CA GLU A 51 7.03 -26.01 -4.27
C GLU A 51 6.67 -24.91 -5.28
N SER A 52 6.32 -23.71 -4.81
CA SER A 52 5.94 -22.60 -5.69
C SER A 52 7.14 -21.84 -6.21
N ASP A 53 6.96 -21.15 -7.35
CA ASP A 53 7.89 -20.16 -7.86
C ASP A 53 7.77 -18.83 -7.11
N LEU A 54 6.54 -18.53 -6.62
CA LEU A 54 6.23 -17.37 -5.79
C LEU A 54 4.97 -17.62 -4.96
N SER A 55 4.98 -17.21 -3.70
CA SER A 55 3.82 -17.27 -2.82
C SER A 55 3.46 -15.92 -2.23
N PHE A 56 2.15 -15.67 -2.11
CA PHE A 56 1.59 -14.57 -1.33
C PHE A 56 1.22 -15.06 0.07
N LEU A 57 1.67 -14.36 1.10
CA LEU A 57 1.23 -14.57 2.49
C LEU A 57 0.16 -13.54 2.82
N CYS A 58 -1.11 -13.94 2.78
CA CYS A 58 -2.28 -13.12 3.13
C CYS A 58 -2.79 -13.53 4.52
N LEU A 59 -1.91 -13.52 5.49
CA LEU A 59 -2.05 -14.11 6.81
C LEU A 59 -2.06 -13.06 7.92
N PRO A 60 -2.56 -13.39 9.12
CA PRO A 60 -2.22 -12.64 10.33
C PRO A 60 -0.70 -12.64 10.60
N ASP A 61 -0.20 -11.58 11.24
CA ASP A 61 1.23 -11.38 11.47
C ASP A 61 1.93 -12.57 12.14
N ASP A 62 1.30 -13.18 13.16
CA ASP A 62 1.88 -14.32 13.86
C ASP A 62 2.02 -15.55 12.96
N ALA A 63 1.01 -15.81 12.12
CA ALA A 63 1.05 -16.93 11.19
C ALA A 63 2.08 -16.70 10.05
N ALA A 64 2.30 -15.45 9.65
CA ALA A 64 3.37 -15.11 8.71
C ALA A 64 4.75 -15.32 9.34
N ARG A 65 4.96 -14.88 10.59
CA ARG A 65 6.21 -15.10 11.33
C ARG A 65 6.50 -16.58 11.59
N GLU A 66 5.46 -17.40 11.79
CA GLU A 66 5.60 -18.83 12.05
C GLU A 66 6.04 -19.61 10.81
N VAL A 67 5.52 -19.27 9.63
CA VAL A 67 5.81 -20.03 8.40
C VAL A 67 7.14 -19.65 7.76
N VAL A 68 7.53 -18.39 7.78
CA VAL A 68 8.72 -17.88 7.08
C VAL A 68 10.01 -18.63 7.45
N PRO A 69 10.31 -18.99 8.72
CA PRO A 69 11.51 -19.74 9.08
C PRO A 69 11.58 -21.17 8.52
N LEU A 70 10.48 -21.71 8.01
CA LEU A 70 10.39 -23.05 7.43
C LEU A 70 10.59 -23.06 5.90
N LEU A 71 10.75 -21.88 5.32
CA LEU A 71 10.84 -21.71 3.87
C LEU A 71 12.29 -21.73 3.39
N ARG A 72 12.50 -22.27 2.20
CA ARG A 72 13.79 -22.19 1.52
C ARG A 72 14.15 -20.75 1.23
N ASP A 73 15.43 -20.43 1.19
CA ASP A 73 15.91 -19.06 0.94
C ASP A 73 15.61 -18.57 -0.47
N ASP A 74 15.53 -19.48 -1.44
CA ASP A 74 15.35 -19.20 -2.86
C ASP A 74 13.89 -19.05 -3.31
N VAL A 75 12.90 -19.47 -2.47
CA VAL A 75 11.48 -19.28 -2.83
C VAL A 75 11.08 -17.82 -2.65
N ARG A 76 10.34 -17.29 -3.63
CA ARG A 76 9.89 -15.89 -3.60
C ARG A 76 8.63 -15.72 -2.78
N ILE A 77 8.64 -14.73 -1.88
CA ILE A 77 7.55 -14.45 -0.95
C ILE A 77 7.13 -12.98 -1.06
N LEU A 78 5.83 -12.77 -1.16
CA LEU A 78 5.17 -11.48 -1.01
C LEU A 78 4.30 -11.53 0.25
N ASP A 79 4.72 -10.88 1.33
CA ASP A 79 3.96 -10.82 2.59
C ASP A 79 3.09 -9.57 2.65
N THR A 80 1.78 -9.74 2.77
CA THR A 80 0.82 -8.64 2.88
C THR A 80 0.52 -8.25 4.33
N SER A 81 1.03 -9.01 5.30
CA SER A 81 0.92 -8.69 6.73
C SER A 81 1.82 -7.52 7.15
N THR A 82 1.72 -7.09 8.40
CA THR A 82 2.66 -6.09 8.95
C THR A 82 3.94 -6.70 9.50
N ALA A 83 4.03 -8.03 9.53
CA ALA A 83 5.08 -8.79 10.21
C ALA A 83 6.50 -8.44 9.74
N HIS A 84 6.66 -8.16 8.45
CA HIS A 84 7.98 -8.05 7.83
C HIS A 84 8.26 -6.71 7.14
N ARG A 85 7.36 -5.72 7.24
CA ARG A 85 7.49 -4.42 6.54
C ARG A 85 8.72 -3.62 6.92
N THR A 86 9.25 -3.85 8.12
CA THR A 86 10.47 -3.20 8.62
C THR A 86 11.55 -4.22 8.99
N ALA A 87 11.37 -5.47 8.61
CA ALA A 87 12.31 -6.53 8.95
C ALA A 87 13.56 -6.49 8.06
N PRO A 88 14.76 -6.72 8.62
CA PRO A 88 15.99 -6.83 7.82
C PRO A 88 15.87 -7.93 6.77
N GLY A 89 16.41 -7.68 5.57
CA GLY A 89 16.41 -8.64 4.45
C GLY A 89 15.10 -8.68 3.66
N TRP A 90 14.10 -7.87 4.01
CA TRP A 90 12.87 -7.71 3.25
C TRP A 90 12.90 -6.43 2.43
N VAL A 91 12.56 -6.52 1.16
CA VAL A 91 12.38 -5.35 0.29
C VAL A 91 10.96 -4.80 0.50
N TYR A 92 10.85 -3.50 0.71
CA TYR A 92 9.55 -2.84 0.83
C TYR A 92 8.90 -2.68 -0.56
N GLY A 93 7.71 -3.22 -0.75
CA GLY A 93 7.06 -3.40 -2.05
C GLY A 93 6.40 -2.14 -2.62
N LEU A 94 7.11 -1.03 -2.71
CA LEU A 94 6.70 0.20 -3.40
C LEU A 94 7.71 0.51 -4.53
N PRO A 95 7.51 -0.08 -5.74
CA PRO A 95 8.49 -0.06 -6.83
C PRO A 95 8.92 1.34 -7.28
N GLU A 96 8.08 2.34 -7.04
CA GLU A 96 8.31 3.72 -7.46
C GLU A 96 9.33 4.48 -6.60
N LEU A 97 9.70 3.96 -5.43
CA LEU A 97 10.81 4.51 -4.65
C LEU A 97 12.14 4.19 -5.31
N HIS A 98 13.10 5.11 -5.23
CA HIS A 98 14.41 4.96 -5.86
C HIS A 98 15.10 3.64 -5.47
N GLY A 99 15.61 2.92 -6.49
CA GLY A 99 16.30 1.64 -6.32
C GLY A 99 15.39 0.45 -6.04
N THR A 100 14.15 0.65 -5.58
CA THR A 100 13.25 -0.43 -5.15
C THR A 100 12.85 -1.33 -6.33
N ARG A 101 12.55 -0.77 -7.51
CA ARG A 101 12.20 -1.56 -8.70
C ARG A 101 13.30 -2.55 -9.06
N GLU A 102 14.56 -2.13 -9.06
CA GLU A 102 15.68 -3.01 -9.35
C GLU A 102 15.90 -4.06 -8.25
N ALA A 103 15.74 -3.66 -6.99
CA ALA A 103 15.82 -4.61 -5.86
C ALA A 103 14.74 -5.70 -5.95
N LEU A 104 13.52 -5.36 -6.37
CA LEU A 104 12.42 -6.31 -6.51
C LEU A 104 12.69 -7.40 -7.55
N LYS A 105 13.43 -7.12 -8.63
CA LYS A 105 13.74 -8.10 -9.68
C LYS A 105 14.52 -9.31 -9.15
N THR A 106 15.30 -9.12 -8.09
CA THR A 106 16.16 -10.17 -7.51
C THR A 106 15.73 -10.59 -6.10
N ALA A 107 14.76 -9.89 -5.51
CA ALA A 107 14.32 -10.18 -4.16
C ALA A 107 13.63 -11.53 -4.02
N THR A 108 13.90 -12.24 -2.93
CA THR A 108 13.14 -13.43 -2.51
C THR A 108 12.17 -13.12 -1.37
N ARG A 109 12.32 -11.98 -0.71
CA ARG A 109 11.47 -11.56 0.42
C ARG A 109 10.99 -10.12 0.18
N VAL A 110 9.70 -9.95 -0.02
CA VAL A 110 9.07 -8.64 -0.28
C VAL A 110 7.91 -8.42 0.69
N ALA A 111 7.89 -7.29 1.37
CA ALA A 111 6.80 -6.89 2.25
C ALA A 111 5.91 -5.88 1.51
N VAL A 112 4.64 -6.24 1.31
CA VAL A 112 3.65 -5.38 0.65
C VAL A 112 3.23 -4.26 1.60
N PRO A 113 3.23 -2.99 1.16
CA PRO A 113 2.86 -1.84 1.95
C PRO A 113 1.48 -1.90 2.59
N GLY A 114 1.31 -1.28 3.74
CA GLY A 114 0.00 -0.97 4.29
C GLY A 114 -0.67 0.18 3.55
N CYS A 115 -1.99 0.15 3.39
CA CYS A 115 -2.69 1.15 2.59
C CYS A 115 -2.48 2.59 3.10
N HIS A 116 -2.69 2.88 4.38
CA HIS A 116 -2.42 4.22 4.92
C HIS A 116 -0.95 4.62 4.80
N ALA A 117 -0.03 3.67 4.98
CA ALA A 117 1.40 3.93 4.83
C ALA A 117 1.77 4.26 3.38
N THR A 118 1.19 3.57 2.40
CA THR A 118 1.39 3.89 0.97
C THR A 118 1.07 5.35 0.69
N GLY A 119 -0.10 5.84 1.16
CA GLY A 119 -0.52 7.23 0.94
C GLY A 119 0.36 8.27 1.60
N PHE A 120 0.99 7.93 2.73
CA PHE A 120 1.95 8.80 3.42
C PHE A 120 3.34 8.73 2.82
N ILE A 121 3.84 7.52 2.60
CA ILE A 121 5.20 7.28 2.13
C ILE A 121 5.40 7.83 0.71
N ALA A 122 4.42 7.64 -0.18
CA ALA A 122 4.56 8.09 -1.55
C ALA A 122 4.93 9.58 -1.70
N PRO A 123 4.27 10.55 -1.07
CA PRO A 123 4.72 11.95 -1.16
C PRO A 123 5.86 12.31 -0.21
N VAL A 124 6.02 11.63 0.95
CA VAL A 124 6.97 12.07 1.98
C VAL A 124 8.37 11.50 1.78
N ALA A 125 8.49 10.21 1.42
CA ALA A 125 9.81 9.58 1.26
C ALA A 125 10.69 10.31 0.23
N PRO A 126 10.20 10.68 -0.97
CA PRO A 126 10.98 11.48 -1.92
C PRO A 126 11.44 12.81 -1.35
N LEU A 127 10.56 13.51 -0.63
CA LEU A 127 10.89 14.83 -0.09
C LEU A 127 11.91 14.76 1.05
N VAL A 128 11.89 13.70 1.85
CA VAL A 128 12.94 13.46 2.86
C VAL A 128 14.25 13.06 2.21
N GLU A 129 14.22 12.18 1.20
CA GLU A 129 15.39 11.75 0.43
C GLU A 129 16.10 12.94 -0.24
N LEU A 130 15.32 13.87 -0.80
CA LEU A 130 15.82 15.09 -1.44
C LEU A 130 16.20 16.21 -0.45
N GLY A 131 16.03 15.99 0.86
CA GLY A 131 16.34 16.97 1.90
C GLY A 131 15.36 18.16 1.97
N ILE A 132 14.22 18.09 1.30
CA ILE A 132 13.17 19.11 1.33
C ILE A 132 12.41 19.05 2.66
N ILE A 133 12.10 17.85 3.14
CA ILE A 133 11.56 17.61 4.48
C ILE A 133 12.71 17.09 5.36
N PRO A 134 13.11 17.82 6.43
CA PRO A 134 14.12 17.33 7.36
C PRO A 134 13.65 16.05 8.07
N LYS A 135 14.57 15.13 8.36
CA LYS A 135 14.25 13.89 9.10
C LYS A 135 13.60 14.16 10.47
N ALA A 136 13.98 15.26 11.11
CA ALA A 136 13.42 15.70 12.40
C ALA A 136 12.06 16.40 12.27
N ALA A 137 11.47 16.51 11.08
CA ALA A 137 10.18 17.17 10.90
C ALA A 137 9.04 16.40 11.58
N HIS A 138 8.21 17.11 12.32
CA HIS A 138 6.97 16.57 12.89
C HIS A 138 5.82 16.78 11.91
N LEU A 139 5.38 15.70 11.28
CA LEU A 139 4.30 15.75 10.31
C LEU A 139 2.96 15.34 10.91
N ASN A 140 1.89 15.88 10.33
CA ASN A 140 0.52 15.47 10.60
C ASN A 140 -0.05 14.80 9.36
N VAL A 141 -0.87 13.78 9.55
CA VAL A 141 -1.54 13.08 8.45
C VAL A 141 -2.93 12.64 8.85
N THR A 142 -3.91 12.99 8.03
CA THR A 142 -5.27 12.45 8.09
C THR A 142 -5.48 11.55 6.88
N SER A 143 -6.01 10.35 7.11
CA SER A 143 -6.18 9.38 6.01
C SER A 143 -7.55 8.73 6.07
N LEU A 144 -8.38 9.03 5.06
CA LEU A 144 -9.71 8.45 4.88
C LEU A 144 -9.61 7.16 4.10
N THR A 145 -10.35 6.14 4.53
CA THR A 145 -10.44 4.85 3.82
C THR A 145 -11.86 4.35 3.75
N GLY A 146 -12.17 3.65 2.64
CA GLY A 146 -13.38 2.85 2.56
C GLY A 146 -13.38 1.71 3.58
N TYR A 147 -14.58 1.24 3.96
CA TYR A 147 -14.74 0.22 5.00
C TYR A 147 -14.16 -1.16 4.63
N SER A 148 -13.90 -1.43 3.36
CA SER A 148 -13.21 -2.66 2.94
C SER A 148 -11.80 -2.81 3.54
N GLY A 149 -11.16 -1.68 3.93
CA GLY A 149 -9.86 -1.67 4.60
C GLY A 149 -9.85 -2.37 5.96
N GLY A 150 -10.99 -2.48 6.63
CA GLY A 150 -11.16 -3.23 7.88
C GLY A 150 -11.39 -4.73 7.71
N GLY A 151 -11.37 -5.24 6.47
CA GLY A 151 -11.54 -6.64 6.14
C GLY A 151 -12.99 -7.15 6.30
N LYS A 152 -13.17 -8.46 6.22
CA LYS A 152 -14.50 -9.11 6.18
C LYS A 152 -15.46 -8.69 7.29
N LYS A 153 -14.94 -8.51 8.52
CA LYS A 153 -15.79 -8.14 9.67
C LYS A 153 -16.40 -6.75 9.49
N MET A 154 -15.59 -5.78 9.07
CA MET A 154 -16.07 -4.41 8.86
C MET A 154 -16.95 -4.33 7.60
N ILE A 155 -16.61 -5.05 6.53
CA ILE A 155 -17.48 -5.15 5.35
C ILE A 155 -18.87 -5.66 5.77
N ALA A 156 -18.95 -6.76 6.51
CA ALA A 156 -20.22 -7.31 6.97
C ALA A 156 -20.99 -6.32 7.88
N GLU A 157 -20.29 -5.54 8.73
CA GLU A 157 -20.90 -4.50 9.57
C GLU A 157 -21.57 -3.40 8.72
N TYR A 158 -20.87 -2.93 7.67
CA TYR A 158 -21.38 -1.85 6.81
C TYR A 158 -22.42 -2.29 5.79
N GLU A 159 -22.41 -3.55 5.36
CA GLU A 159 -23.34 -4.10 4.37
C GLU A 159 -24.59 -4.77 4.98
N ALA A 160 -24.60 -5.00 6.29
CA ALA A 160 -25.78 -5.50 7.00
C ALA A 160 -26.89 -4.43 7.06
N GLU A 161 -28.11 -4.84 7.46
CA GLU A 161 -29.19 -3.91 7.76
C GLU A 161 -28.74 -2.89 8.82
N ARG A 162 -28.72 -1.61 8.44
CA ARG A 162 -28.09 -0.55 9.23
C ARG A 162 -28.99 -0.05 10.33
N THR A 163 -28.90 -0.64 11.50
CA THR A 163 -29.51 -0.13 12.73
C THR A 163 -28.62 0.94 13.42
N ASN A 164 -27.28 0.86 13.23
CA ASN A 164 -26.34 1.80 13.79
C ASN A 164 -26.09 2.99 12.83
N LYS A 165 -26.77 4.12 13.10
CA LYS A 165 -26.63 5.36 12.29
C LYS A 165 -25.21 5.96 12.30
N ALA A 166 -24.35 5.62 13.27
CA ALA A 166 -22.97 6.09 13.30
C ALA A 166 -22.13 5.59 12.11
N LEU A 167 -22.55 4.51 11.46
CA LEU A 167 -21.89 3.99 10.24
C LEU A 167 -22.06 4.92 9.02
N ASN A 168 -23.04 5.81 9.04
CA ASN A 168 -23.30 6.75 7.93
C ASN A 168 -22.36 7.98 7.97
N ALA A 169 -21.53 8.12 9.01
CA ALA A 169 -20.59 9.22 9.16
C ALA A 169 -19.15 8.74 9.11
N PRO A 170 -18.20 9.56 8.64
CA PRO A 170 -16.77 9.27 8.79
C PRO A 170 -16.41 9.12 10.28
N ARG A 171 -15.69 8.05 10.62
CA ARG A 171 -15.32 7.73 11.99
C ARG A 171 -13.80 7.63 12.13
N PRO A 172 -13.14 8.54 12.88
CA PRO A 172 -11.74 8.32 13.24
C PRO A 172 -11.62 7.09 14.14
N TYR A 173 -10.53 6.35 13.96
CA TYR A 173 -10.21 5.17 14.77
C TYR A 173 -8.73 5.21 15.18
N GLY A 174 -8.25 4.18 15.90
CA GLY A 174 -6.88 4.23 16.42
C GLY A 174 -6.66 5.38 17.41
N LEU A 175 -7.69 5.74 18.19
CA LEU A 175 -7.74 6.93 19.08
C LEU A 175 -6.70 6.88 20.21
N ALA A 176 -6.05 5.74 20.44
CA ALA A 176 -4.89 5.61 21.32
C ALA A 176 -3.59 6.13 20.70
N LEU A 177 -3.65 6.70 19.49
CA LEU A 177 -2.52 7.21 18.71
C LEU A 177 -1.44 6.13 18.45
N HIS A 178 -1.87 4.87 18.41
CA HIS A 178 -1.05 3.73 18.08
C HIS A 178 -1.66 2.97 16.90
N HIS A 179 -0.92 2.90 15.80
CA HIS A 179 -1.37 2.19 14.61
C HIS A 179 -0.24 1.36 14.02
N LYS A 180 -0.57 0.17 13.54
CA LYS A 180 0.40 -0.80 12.99
C LYS A 180 1.16 -0.32 11.73
N HIS A 181 0.71 0.75 11.08
CA HIS A 181 1.41 1.36 9.94
C HIS A 181 2.44 2.42 10.33
N LEU A 182 2.47 2.90 11.58
CA LEU A 182 3.45 3.91 12.01
C LEU A 182 4.91 3.46 11.87
N PRO A 183 5.28 2.22 12.26
CA PRO A 183 6.66 1.76 12.10
C PRO A 183 7.16 1.80 10.65
N GLU A 184 6.33 1.37 9.67
CA GLU A 184 6.71 1.39 8.25
C GLU A 184 6.77 2.82 7.69
N MET A 185 5.87 3.73 8.15
CA MET A 185 5.93 5.14 7.79
C MET A 185 7.28 5.76 8.19
N VAL A 186 7.75 5.51 9.41
CA VAL A 186 9.05 6.00 9.90
C VAL A 186 10.21 5.35 9.15
N ALA A 187 10.23 4.03 9.10
CA ALA A 187 11.38 3.30 8.56
C ALA A 187 11.62 3.59 7.07
N VAL A 188 10.55 3.70 6.28
CA VAL A 188 10.65 3.88 4.82
C VAL A 188 10.87 5.34 4.43
N THR A 189 10.30 6.30 5.16
CA THR A 189 10.55 7.72 4.90
C THR A 189 11.89 8.20 5.46
N GLY A 190 12.44 7.50 6.46
CA GLY A 190 13.63 7.91 7.18
C GLY A 190 13.41 9.08 8.15
N LEU A 191 12.16 9.36 8.53
CA LEU A 191 11.83 10.31 9.58
C LEU A 191 12.29 9.80 10.95
N ASP A 192 12.73 10.70 11.82
CA ASP A 192 13.17 10.36 13.18
C ASP A 192 11.99 9.98 14.09
N THR A 193 10.79 10.48 13.80
CA THR A 193 9.58 10.28 14.61
C THR A 193 8.36 9.96 13.75
N ALA A 194 7.42 9.19 14.33
CA ALA A 194 6.16 8.91 13.68
C ALA A 194 5.30 10.19 13.50
N PRO A 195 4.56 10.31 12.40
CA PRO A 195 3.63 11.41 12.24
C PRO A 195 2.46 11.33 13.23
N ASN A 196 1.84 12.47 13.53
CA ASN A 196 0.53 12.48 14.16
C ASN A 196 -0.49 11.96 13.15
N PHE A 197 -0.94 10.73 13.35
CA PHE A 197 -1.75 10.01 12.38
C PHE A 197 -3.20 9.86 12.83
N VAL A 198 -4.12 10.33 11.99
CA VAL A 198 -5.57 10.24 12.19
C VAL A 198 -6.19 9.39 11.08
N PRO A 199 -6.32 8.07 11.25
CA PRO A 199 -7.06 7.23 10.32
C PRO A 199 -8.56 7.40 10.50
N VAL A 200 -9.29 7.49 9.37
CA VAL A 200 -10.74 7.67 9.34
C VAL A 200 -11.36 6.65 8.39
N VAL A 201 -12.31 5.85 8.86
CA VAL A 201 -13.14 5.00 8.00
C VAL A 201 -14.42 5.74 7.64
N ALA A 202 -14.82 5.65 6.37
CA ALA A 202 -16.01 6.31 5.86
C ALA A 202 -16.93 5.33 5.10
N ASP A 203 -18.17 5.73 4.89
CA ASP A 203 -19.24 4.93 4.32
C ASP A 203 -19.15 4.84 2.79
N TYR A 204 -18.07 4.23 2.31
CA TYR A 204 -17.92 3.76 0.93
C TYR A 204 -17.04 2.50 0.93
N TYR A 205 -17.23 1.63 -0.05
CA TYR A 205 -16.57 0.32 -0.07
C TYR A 205 -15.06 0.44 -0.20
N ALA A 206 -14.56 1.11 -1.23
CA ALA A 206 -13.15 1.22 -1.57
C ALA A 206 -12.78 2.63 -2.01
N GLY A 207 -11.54 2.99 -1.82
CA GLY A 207 -10.96 4.31 -2.07
C GLY A 207 -10.21 4.81 -0.85
N MET A 208 -9.23 5.66 -1.07
CA MET A 208 -8.39 6.21 -0.01
C MET A 208 -7.88 7.59 -0.37
N GLU A 209 -7.93 8.48 0.60
CA GLU A 209 -7.39 9.82 0.53
C GLU A 209 -6.49 10.06 1.74
N THR A 210 -5.21 10.33 1.51
CA THR A 210 -4.25 10.66 2.57
C THR A 210 -3.81 12.10 2.42
N MET A 211 -4.09 12.92 3.42
CA MET A 211 -3.84 14.37 3.44
C MET A 211 -2.72 14.71 4.42
N ILE A 212 -1.70 15.42 3.92
CA ILE A 212 -0.52 15.82 4.67
C ILE A 212 -0.34 17.33 4.54
N PRO A 213 -0.77 18.12 5.57
CA PRO A 213 -0.56 19.56 5.58
C PRO A 213 0.91 19.88 5.84
N LEU A 214 1.45 20.85 5.11
CA LEU A 214 2.83 21.35 5.23
C LEU A 214 2.85 22.86 5.41
N ASP A 215 3.64 23.34 6.35
CA ASP A 215 4.08 24.72 6.45
C ASP A 215 5.40 24.84 5.65
N VAL A 216 5.29 25.26 4.38
CA VAL A 216 6.45 25.34 3.49
C VAL A 216 7.40 26.46 3.89
N THR A 217 6.89 27.49 4.58
CA THR A 217 7.72 28.57 5.13
C THR A 217 8.63 28.05 6.25
N ALA A 218 8.05 27.28 7.18
CA ALA A 218 8.83 26.64 8.23
C ALA A 218 9.86 25.62 7.70
N LEU A 219 9.57 24.99 6.57
CA LEU A 219 10.50 24.09 5.88
C LEU A 219 11.59 24.84 5.09
N GLY A 220 11.47 26.17 4.91
CA GLY A 220 12.41 26.96 4.13
C GLY A 220 12.37 26.69 2.62
N VAL A 221 11.23 26.22 2.10
CA VAL A 221 11.02 25.89 0.69
C VAL A 221 9.75 26.58 0.17
N SER A 222 9.52 26.53 -1.14
CA SER A 222 8.29 27.02 -1.76
C SER A 222 7.41 25.88 -2.26
N ALA A 223 6.10 26.11 -2.36
CA ALA A 223 5.17 25.13 -2.89
C ALA A 223 5.52 24.68 -4.33
N PRO A 224 5.93 25.54 -5.26
CA PRO A 224 6.45 25.11 -6.56
C PRO A 224 7.65 24.18 -6.50
N GLN A 225 8.61 24.40 -5.57
CA GLN A 225 9.76 23.51 -5.39
C GLN A 225 9.32 22.11 -4.95
N VAL A 226 8.41 22.02 -3.99
CA VAL A 226 7.87 20.72 -3.53
C VAL A 226 7.14 20.00 -4.68
N ALA A 227 6.29 20.70 -5.42
CA ALA A 227 5.53 20.12 -6.54
C ALA A 227 6.46 19.64 -7.67
N SER A 228 7.45 20.45 -8.06
CA SER A 228 8.44 20.07 -9.08
C SER A 228 9.28 18.87 -8.64
N ALA A 229 9.74 18.84 -7.40
CA ALA A 229 10.51 17.73 -6.87
C ALA A 229 9.75 16.39 -6.94
N LEU A 230 8.45 16.39 -6.57
CA LEU A 230 7.61 15.20 -6.70
C LEU A 230 7.36 14.82 -8.15
N ALA A 231 7.09 15.80 -9.02
CA ALA A 231 6.87 15.56 -10.45
C ALA A 231 8.11 14.96 -11.12
N GLU A 232 9.30 15.44 -10.80
CA GLU A 232 10.58 14.94 -11.30
C GLU A 232 10.88 13.54 -10.75
N TYR A 233 10.67 13.32 -9.44
CA TYR A 233 10.90 12.03 -8.80
C TYR A 233 10.06 10.92 -9.41
N TYR A 234 8.79 11.21 -9.71
CA TYR A 234 7.85 10.25 -10.27
C TYR A 234 7.74 10.30 -11.80
N ALA A 235 8.62 11.05 -12.48
CA ALA A 235 8.60 11.10 -13.94
C ALA A 235 8.75 9.71 -14.56
N GLY A 236 7.85 9.35 -15.48
CA GLY A 236 7.86 8.06 -16.17
C GLY A 236 7.38 6.86 -15.34
N GLN A 237 6.92 7.06 -14.11
CA GLN A 237 6.36 5.97 -13.30
C GLN A 237 4.97 5.55 -13.83
N PRO A 238 4.74 4.25 -14.13
CA PRO A 238 3.50 3.82 -14.77
C PRO A 238 2.28 3.82 -13.83
N MET A 239 2.51 3.72 -12.51
CA MET A 239 1.44 3.53 -11.52
C MET A 239 1.31 4.71 -10.53
N VAL A 240 2.14 5.76 -10.66
CA VAL A 240 2.03 7.00 -9.88
C VAL A 240 1.95 8.19 -10.81
N LYS A 241 0.99 9.08 -10.56
CA LYS A 241 0.81 10.35 -11.28
C LYS A 241 0.89 11.50 -10.29
N VAL A 242 1.69 12.49 -10.59
CA VAL A 242 1.72 13.77 -9.85
C VAL A 242 0.99 14.83 -10.67
N HIS A 243 0.01 15.50 -10.07
CA HIS A 243 -0.69 16.61 -10.69
C HIS A 243 0.11 17.92 -10.59
N PRO A 244 0.03 18.80 -11.58
CA PRO A 244 0.62 20.14 -11.49
C PRO A 244 0.08 20.89 -10.25
N LEU A 245 0.87 21.84 -9.74
CA LEU A 245 0.51 22.61 -8.55
C LEU A 245 -0.87 23.26 -8.69
N CYS A 246 -1.75 23.04 -7.73
CA CYS A 246 -3.12 23.54 -7.65
C CYS A 246 -4.05 23.08 -8.77
N GLU A 247 -3.72 21.98 -9.47
CA GLU A 247 -4.55 21.41 -10.54
C GLU A 247 -5.13 20.04 -10.17
N GLY A 248 -6.06 19.57 -11.01
CA GLY A 248 -6.61 18.20 -10.95
C GLY A 248 -7.79 18.03 -10.01
N THR A 249 -8.22 19.08 -9.29
CA THR A 249 -9.41 19.03 -8.43
C THR A 249 -10.69 19.14 -9.26
N ASP A 250 -11.79 18.62 -8.74
CA ASP A 250 -13.11 18.73 -9.32
C ASP A 250 -13.89 19.87 -8.63
N GLY A 251 -13.88 21.06 -9.21
CA GLY A 251 -14.52 22.25 -8.63
C GLY A 251 -14.03 22.59 -7.21
N GLY A 252 -12.77 22.27 -6.88
CA GLY A 252 -12.19 22.46 -5.54
C GLY A 252 -12.42 21.30 -4.60
N PHE A 253 -12.97 20.18 -5.08
CA PHE A 253 -13.18 18.97 -4.29
C PHE A 253 -12.30 17.81 -4.80
N LEU A 254 -12.01 16.87 -3.91
CA LEU A 254 -11.44 15.56 -4.22
C LEU A 254 -12.29 14.49 -3.53
N ALA A 255 -12.78 13.53 -4.29
CA ALA A 255 -13.53 12.42 -3.71
C ALA A 255 -12.58 11.29 -3.35
N ALA A 256 -12.56 10.87 -2.08
CA ALA A 256 -11.68 9.82 -1.59
C ALA A 256 -11.84 8.47 -2.31
N ASN A 257 -12.97 8.22 -2.96
CA ASN A 257 -13.26 7.03 -3.76
C ASN A 257 -13.08 7.22 -5.28
N LYS A 258 -12.52 8.35 -5.74
CA LYS A 258 -12.31 8.67 -7.16
C LYS A 258 -11.56 7.56 -7.91
N LEU A 259 -10.59 6.95 -7.27
CA LEU A 259 -9.77 5.89 -7.86
C LEU A 259 -10.17 4.47 -7.39
N ALA A 260 -11.37 4.29 -6.83
CA ALA A 260 -11.86 2.96 -6.48
C ALA A 260 -11.85 2.03 -7.70
N GLY A 261 -11.30 0.82 -7.54
CA GLY A 261 -11.12 -0.15 -8.62
C GLY A 261 -9.87 0.05 -9.49
N LYS A 262 -9.07 1.12 -9.23
CA LYS A 262 -7.80 1.37 -9.91
C LYS A 262 -6.60 0.89 -9.08
N ASP A 263 -5.50 0.61 -9.77
CA ASP A 263 -4.23 0.21 -9.14
C ASP A 263 -3.18 1.33 -9.19
N THR A 264 -3.59 2.53 -9.65
CA THR A 264 -2.76 3.74 -9.68
C THR A 264 -2.89 4.55 -8.39
N LEU A 265 -1.90 5.42 -8.15
CA LEU A 265 -1.90 6.44 -7.12
C LEU A 265 -1.72 7.81 -7.76
N GLU A 266 -2.54 8.78 -7.37
CA GLU A 266 -2.41 10.17 -7.79
C GLU A 266 -1.99 11.05 -6.61
N ILE A 267 -0.98 11.92 -6.82
CA ILE A 267 -0.50 12.90 -5.83
C ILE A 267 -0.94 14.28 -6.29
N TYR A 268 -1.62 15.00 -5.42
CA TYR A 268 -2.05 16.38 -5.60
C TYR A 268 -1.22 17.29 -4.71
N CYS A 269 -0.72 18.37 -5.30
CA CYS A 269 0.04 19.42 -4.64
C CYS A 269 -0.83 20.68 -4.62
N LEU A 270 -1.42 21.03 -3.47
CA LEU A 270 -2.31 22.17 -3.32
C LEU A 270 -1.69 23.20 -2.39
N ALA A 271 -1.72 24.48 -2.76
CA ALA A 271 -1.17 25.57 -1.95
C ALA A 271 -2.18 26.71 -1.79
N ASN A 272 -2.06 27.45 -0.69
CA ASN A 272 -2.81 28.69 -0.50
C ASN A 272 -2.25 29.81 -1.40
N PRO A 273 -3.01 30.90 -1.64
CA PRO A 273 -2.62 31.94 -2.60
C PRO A 273 -1.27 32.63 -2.31
N ASP A 274 -0.88 32.76 -1.05
CA ASP A 274 0.39 33.38 -0.64
C ASP A 274 1.57 32.38 -0.63
N GLY A 275 1.31 31.08 -0.89
CA GLY A 275 2.32 30.04 -0.99
C GLY A 275 3.00 29.66 0.33
N THR A 276 2.44 30.07 1.48
CA THR A 276 3.01 29.77 2.82
C THR A 276 2.63 28.39 3.35
N ARG A 277 1.51 27.86 2.91
CA ARG A 277 0.97 26.56 3.32
C ARG A 277 0.63 25.71 2.11
N MET A 278 0.86 24.41 2.26
CA MET A 278 0.60 23.43 1.24
C MET A 278 -0.10 22.21 1.83
N GLN A 279 -0.84 21.50 1.01
CA GLN A 279 -1.38 20.19 1.32
C GLN A 279 -0.98 19.21 0.22
N LEU A 280 -0.33 18.13 0.61
CA LEU A 280 -0.11 16.98 -0.26
C LEU A 280 -1.26 16.01 -0.04
N ILE A 281 -1.87 15.54 -1.12
CA ILE A 281 -2.95 14.55 -1.07
C ILE A 281 -2.61 13.39 -1.97
N SER A 282 -2.65 12.18 -1.42
CA SER A 282 -2.57 10.93 -2.18
C SER A 282 -3.95 10.33 -2.33
N LEU A 283 -4.41 10.12 -3.57
CA LEU A 283 -5.64 9.37 -3.89
C LEU A 283 -5.28 8.03 -4.51
N PHE A 284 -5.94 6.95 -4.10
CA PHE A 284 -5.77 5.60 -4.63
C PHE A 284 -6.85 4.65 -4.08
N ASP A 285 -6.90 3.42 -4.57
CA ASP A 285 -7.75 2.38 -3.97
C ASP A 285 -6.99 1.63 -2.86
N ASN A 286 -7.58 1.57 -1.65
CA ASN A 286 -7.01 0.84 -0.51
C ASN A 286 -6.86 -0.67 -0.77
N LEU A 287 -7.61 -1.24 -1.70
CA LEU A 287 -7.52 -2.64 -2.13
C LEU A 287 -6.72 -2.81 -3.43
N GLY A 288 -6.55 -1.73 -4.20
CA GLY A 288 -5.71 -1.64 -5.40
C GLY A 288 -4.24 -1.35 -5.04
N LYS A 289 -3.77 -0.12 -5.33
CA LYS A 289 -2.40 0.33 -5.01
C LYS A 289 -2.08 0.26 -3.51
N GLY A 290 -3.09 0.32 -2.65
CA GLY A 290 -2.94 0.16 -1.20
C GLY A 290 -2.76 -1.29 -0.71
N SER A 291 -2.91 -2.32 -1.56
CA SER A 291 -2.87 -3.73 -1.15
C SER A 291 -2.61 -4.68 -2.32
N SER A 292 -3.67 -5.33 -2.86
CA SER A 292 -3.54 -6.40 -3.87
C SER A 292 -2.92 -5.93 -5.19
N GLY A 293 -3.18 -4.70 -5.61
CA GLY A 293 -2.58 -4.12 -6.81
C GLY A 293 -1.07 -3.94 -6.66
N ALA A 294 -0.61 -3.41 -5.52
CA ALA A 294 0.82 -3.32 -5.21
C ALA A 294 1.49 -4.71 -5.16
N ALA A 295 0.79 -5.71 -4.57
CA ALA A 295 1.29 -7.08 -4.51
C ALA A 295 1.47 -7.68 -5.91
N VAL A 296 0.50 -7.51 -6.82
CA VAL A 296 0.58 -7.98 -8.21
C VAL A 296 1.67 -7.24 -9.00
N GLN A 297 1.82 -5.93 -8.79
CA GLN A 297 2.90 -5.15 -9.39
C GLN A 297 4.29 -5.70 -8.99
N CYS A 298 4.49 -5.94 -7.70
CA CYS A 298 5.72 -6.54 -7.19
C CYS A 298 5.95 -7.95 -7.75
N MET A 299 4.91 -8.80 -7.79
CA MET A 299 4.98 -10.13 -8.39
C MET A 299 5.44 -10.07 -9.85
N ASN A 300 4.87 -9.18 -10.65
CA ASN A 300 5.25 -9.02 -12.05
C ASN A 300 6.75 -8.72 -12.18
N LEU A 301 7.28 -7.79 -11.38
CA LEU A 301 8.70 -7.45 -11.37
C LEU A 301 9.57 -8.62 -10.91
N MET A 302 9.19 -9.33 -9.84
CA MET A 302 9.92 -10.48 -9.30
C MET A 302 9.98 -11.65 -10.29
N LEU A 303 8.96 -11.82 -11.14
CA LEU A 303 8.90 -12.88 -12.16
C LEU A 303 9.42 -12.44 -13.54
N GLY A 304 9.89 -11.18 -13.67
CA GLY A 304 10.36 -10.63 -14.93
C GLY A 304 9.26 -10.44 -15.99
N LEU A 305 8.02 -10.26 -15.53
CA LEU A 305 6.86 -9.95 -16.36
C LEU A 305 6.74 -8.45 -16.60
N GLU A 306 5.87 -8.04 -17.53
CA GLU A 306 5.54 -6.63 -17.72
C GLU A 306 4.89 -6.08 -16.43
N GLU A 307 5.43 -4.97 -15.89
CA GLU A 307 5.13 -4.47 -14.56
C GLU A 307 3.63 -4.20 -14.33
N THR A 308 2.95 -3.66 -15.35
CA THR A 308 1.53 -3.27 -15.22
C THR A 308 0.55 -4.34 -15.69
N LYS A 309 1.03 -5.52 -16.07
CA LYS A 309 0.18 -6.61 -16.56
C LYS A 309 -0.86 -7.06 -15.54
N GLY A 310 -2.14 -6.99 -15.92
CA GLY A 310 -3.27 -7.33 -15.04
C GLY A 310 -3.59 -6.28 -13.97
N LEU A 311 -3.07 -5.04 -14.12
CA LEU A 311 -3.39 -3.90 -13.28
C LEU A 311 -4.32 -2.92 -13.99
N ALA A 312 -5.30 -2.36 -13.25
CA ALA A 312 -6.22 -1.33 -13.72
C ALA A 312 -5.60 0.07 -13.56
N ARG A 313 -5.48 0.79 -14.67
CA ARG A 313 -4.94 2.17 -14.70
C ARG A 313 -6.02 3.20 -14.91
#